data_2f4572158e7705aacc2dbed4d1bd0e4f
#
_entry.id   2f4572158e7705aacc2dbed4d1bd0e4f
#
_cell.length_a   1.000
_cell.length_b   1.000
_cell.length_c   1.000
_cell.angle_alpha   90.00
_cell.angle_beta   90.00
_cell.angle_gamma   90.00
#
_symmetry.space_group_name_H-M   'P 1'
#
loop_
_entity.id
_entity.type
_entity.pdbx_description
1 polymer ?
#
loop_
_entity_poly.entity_id
_entity_poly.type
_entity_poly.pdbx_seq_one_letter_code
_entity_poly.pdbx_strand_id
1 'polypeptide(L)'
;RNDRKVQGSYYEHLFGVKPCNTVCTASDKRKSFYEDVVQIGKREDSGYGTEEFQLVADCLKEYMEGFQNRNPNFYVFNAVLHMDEATPHLHIDYIPVGHYKRGQDTQNGIAQALKEMGFGEGKQAIARWRAAEVEVLNKICLEHGIKPLVPEKARGTLEIPEYKEQRRQND
;
A
#
# COMPACT_ATOMS: atom_id res chain seq x y z
N ARG A 1 20.54 27.50 -3.31
CA ARG A 1 19.18 27.71 -3.89
C ARG A 1 19.08 27.42 -5.39
N ASN A 2 20.18 27.31 -6.11
CA ASN A 2 20.21 27.01 -7.55
C ASN A 2 20.25 25.47 -7.86
N ASP A 3 20.66 24.68 -6.90
CA ASP A 3 20.97 23.26 -7.11
C ASP A 3 19.77 22.40 -7.53
N ARG A 4 18.54 22.76 -7.11
CA ARG A 4 17.33 22.01 -7.48
C ARG A 4 16.97 22.12 -8.96
N LYS A 5 17.21 23.29 -9.59
CA LYS A 5 16.99 23.47 -11.03
C LYS A 5 18.04 22.72 -11.85
N VAL A 6 19.27 22.74 -11.36
CA VAL A 6 20.40 22.05 -12.01
C VAL A 6 20.21 20.53 -11.88
N GLN A 7 19.83 20.03 -10.71
CA GLN A 7 19.57 18.59 -10.50
C GLN A 7 18.39 18.09 -11.33
N GLY A 8 17.29 18.84 -11.43
CA GLY A 8 16.16 18.50 -12.27
C GLY A 8 16.54 18.40 -13.75
N SER A 9 17.27 19.40 -14.25
CA SER A 9 17.78 19.43 -15.64
C SER A 9 18.80 18.32 -15.91
N TYR A 10 19.66 18.02 -14.94
CA TYR A 10 20.68 16.97 -15.07
C TYR A 10 20.03 15.57 -15.06
N TYR A 11 19.05 15.35 -14.20
CA TYR A 11 18.27 14.12 -14.17
C TYR A 11 17.51 13.88 -15.49
N GLU A 12 16.85 14.91 -16.01
CA GLU A 12 16.16 14.86 -17.30
C GLU A 12 17.12 14.56 -18.45
N HIS A 13 18.32 15.15 -18.42
CA HIS A 13 19.37 14.90 -19.41
C HIS A 13 19.89 13.46 -19.35
N LEU A 14 20.10 12.90 -18.15
CA LEU A 14 20.64 11.56 -17.99
C LEU A 14 19.62 10.45 -18.27
N PHE A 15 18.37 10.65 -17.89
CA PHE A 15 17.35 9.61 -17.90
C PHE A 15 16.24 9.84 -18.92
N GLY A 16 16.25 10.98 -19.62
CA GLY A 16 15.24 11.31 -20.63
C GLY A 16 13.82 11.55 -20.09
N VAL A 17 13.67 11.59 -18.75
CA VAL A 17 12.39 11.79 -18.07
C VAL A 17 12.50 12.97 -17.08
N LYS A 18 11.43 13.73 -16.97
CA LYS A 18 11.38 14.80 -15.96
C LYS A 18 11.33 14.20 -14.56
N PRO A 19 12.13 14.70 -13.62
CA PRO A 19 12.10 14.20 -12.27
C PRO A 19 10.73 14.46 -11.63
N CYS A 20 10.16 13.44 -11.03
CA CYS A 20 9.00 13.60 -10.17
C CYS A 20 9.44 14.36 -8.90
N ASN A 21 8.69 15.36 -8.47
CA ASN A 21 8.98 16.07 -7.23
C ASN A 21 8.54 15.22 -6.03
N THR A 22 9.42 14.33 -5.62
CA THR A 22 9.17 13.40 -4.51
C THR A 22 9.69 13.91 -3.17
N VAL A 23 10.41 15.04 -3.16
CA VAL A 23 10.99 15.60 -1.93
C VAL A 23 9.93 16.37 -1.16
N CYS A 24 9.38 15.74 -0.13
CA CYS A 24 8.56 16.43 0.85
C CYS A 24 9.44 17.35 1.69
N THR A 25 9.21 18.64 1.62
CA THR A 25 9.82 19.61 2.55
C THR A 25 9.06 19.58 3.87
N ALA A 26 9.62 20.11 4.96
CA ALA A 26 8.94 20.19 6.26
C ALA A 26 7.56 20.90 6.22
N SER A 27 7.33 21.76 5.23
CA SER A 27 6.05 22.42 4.97
C SER A 27 5.10 21.63 4.04
N ASP A 28 5.60 20.58 3.38
CA ASP A 28 4.81 19.77 2.46
C ASP A 28 4.09 18.66 3.24
N LYS A 29 2.76 18.66 3.21
CA LYS A 29 1.94 17.65 3.86
C LYS A 29 1.82 16.34 3.08
N ARG A 30 2.38 16.26 1.87
CA ARG A 30 2.37 15.05 1.05
C ARG A 30 3.36 14.04 1.63
N LYS A 31 2.94 12.79 1.68
CA LYS A 31 3.84 11.68 2.03
C LYS A 31 4.74 11.37 0.84
N SER A 32 6.00 11.02 1.09
CA SER A 32 6.95 10.62 0.04
C SER A 32 6.52 9.33 -0.63
N PHE A 33 6.02 8.40 0.15
CA PHE A 33 5.49 7.10 -0.27
C PHE A 33 4.40 6.64 0.71
N TYR A 34 3.74 5.57 0.35
CA TYR A 34 2.74 4.90 1.17
C TYR A 34 3.14 3.45 1.37
N GLU A 35 2.80 2.92 2.52
CA GLU A 35 2.92 1.52 2.85
C GLU A 35 1.52 0.99 3.21
N ASP A 36 1.15 -0.12 2.60
CA ASP A 36 -0.01 -0.91 3.01
C ASP A 36 0.44 -2.29 3.45
N VAL A 37 -0.13 -2.75 4.58
CA VAL A 37 0.10 -4.09 5.10
C VAL A 37 -1.15 -4.92 4.85
N VAL A 38 -1.00 -6.03 4.15
CA VAL A 38 -2.08 -6.96 3.80
C VAL A 38 -1.88 -8.26 4.56
N GLN A 39 -2.88 -8.65 5.34
CA GLN A 39 -2.87 -9.88 6.14
C GLN A 39 -4.21 -10.61 5.98
N ILE A 40 -4.18 -11.93 5.96
CA ILE A 40 -5.35 -12.80 5.92
C ILE A 40 -5.42 -13.58 7.23
N GLY A 41 -6.55 -13.47 7.94
CA GLY A 41 -6.77 -14.20 9.18
C GLY A 41 -6.01 -13.64 10.39
N LYS A 42 -5.98 -14.45 11.44
CA LYS A 42 -5.34 -14.18 12.72
C LYS A 42 -4.34 -15.30 13.03
N ARG A 43 -3.55 -15.13 14.09
CA ARG A 43 -2.57 -16.12 14.53
C ARG A 43 -3.16 -17.51 14.75
N GLU A 44 -4.39 -17.56 15.28
CA GLU A 44 -5.11 -18.80 15.57
C GLU A 44 -5.56 -19.53 14.31
N ASP A 45 -5.82 -18.79 13.22
CA ASP A 45 -6.38 -19.32 11.98
C ASP A 45 -5.27 -19.61 10.95
N SER A 46 -4.33 -18.70 10.77
CA SER A 46 -3.32 -18.72 9.70
C SER A 46 -1.90 -18.49 10.19
N GLY A 47 -1.66 -18.64 11.50
CA GLY A 47 -0.35 -18.43 12.11
C GLY A 47 0.62 -19.57 11.84
N TYR A 48 1.89 -19.33 12.20
CA TYR A 48 2.96 -20.31 12.07
C TYR A 48 2.59 -21.65 12.73
N GLY A 49 2.72 -22.74 11.94
CA GLY A 49 2.38 -24.09 12.38
C GLY A 49 0.93 -24.52 12.13
N THR A 50 0.08 -23.66 11.56
CA THR A 50 -1.25 -24.06 11.07
C THR A 50 -1.16 -24.65 9.66
N GLU A 51 -2.14 -25.44 9.26
CA GLU A 51 -2.25 -26.00 7.90
C GLU A 51 -2.46 -24.90 6.85
N GLU A 52 -3.08 -23.79 7.24
CA GLU A 52 -3.40 -22.66 6.35
C GLU A 52 -2.23 -21.68 6.14
N PHE A 53 -1.16 -21.76 6.93
CA PHE A 53 -0.03 -20.82 6.88
C PHE A 53 0.53 -20.66 5.47
N GLN A 54 0.87 -21.76 4.80
CA GLN A 54 1.43 -21.72 3.46
C GLN A 54 0.39 -21.26 2.42
N LEU A 55 -0.83 -21.71 2.56
CA LEU A 55 -1.94 -21.36 1.67
C LEU A 55 -2.23 -19.84 1.69
N VAL A 56 -2.19 -19.23 2.88
CA VAL A 56 -2.32 -17.79 3.06
C VAL A 56 -1.17 -17.04 2.40
N ALA A 57 0.07 -17.54 2.53
CA ALA A 57 1.23 -16.96 1.87
C ALA A 57 1.08 -17.01 0.33
N ASP A 58 0.56 -18.09 -0.22
CA ASP A 58 0.33 -18.24 -1.65
C ASP A 58 -0.76 -17.28 -2.15
N CYS A 59 -1.84 -17.08 -1.38
CA CYS A 59 -2.86 -16.07 -1.68
C CYS A 59 -2.29 -14.64 -1.70
N LEU A 60 -1.44 -14.30 -0.72
CA LEU A 60 -0.81 -12.98 -0.66
C LEU A 60 0.17 -12.75 -1.82
N LYS A 61 0.87 -13.79 -2.24
CA LYS A 61 1.75 -13.75 -3.41
C LYS A 61 0.95 -13.49 -4.69
N GLU A 62 -0.11 -14.25 -4.93
CA GLU A 62 -0.99 -14.07 -6.10
C GLU A 62 -1.63 -12.67 -6.09
N TYR A 63 -2.08 -12.19 -4.93
CA TYR A 63 -2.59 -10.84 -4.78
C TYR A 63 -1.58 -9.79 -5.23
N MET A 64 -0.30 -9.94 -4.83
CA MET A 64 0.77 -9.02 -5.19
C MET A 64 1.10 -9.05 -6.68
N GLU A 65 1.13 -10.23 -7.30
CA GLU A 65 1.43 -10.38 -8.73
C GLU A 65 0.48 -9.56 -9.61
N GLY A 66 -0.79 -9.43 -9.22
CA GLY A 66 -1.78 -8.60 -9.93
C GLY A 66 -1.83 -7.14 -9.49
N PHE A 67 -1.16 -6.75 -8.40
CA PHE A 67 -1.35 -5.44 -7.75
C PHE A 67 -0.99 -4.27 -8.66
N GLN A 68 0.16 -4.29 -9.33
CA GLN A 68 0.61 -3.20 -10.20
C GLN A 68 -0.33 -2.99 -11.40
N ASN A 69 -0.87 -4.06 -11.97
CA ASN A 69 -1.80 -3.98 -13.10
C ASN A 69 -3.16 -3.39 -12.69
N ARG A 70 -3.63 -3.71 -11.49
CA ARG A 70 -4.87 -3.14 -10.93
C ARG A 70 -4.70 -1.69 -10.52
N ASN A 71 -3.48 -1.31 -10.17
CA ASN A 71 -3.14 0.01 -9.63
C ASN A 71 -2.08 0.72 -10.49
N PRO A 72 -2.40 1.08 -11.74
CA PRO A 72 -1.41 1.61 -12.68
C PRO A 72 -0.80 2.95 -12.27
N ASN A 73 -1.49 3.71 -11.42
CA ASN A 73 -0.99 4.97 -10.88
C ASN A 73 -0.19 4.81 -9.57
N PHE A 74 -0.01 3.57 -9.09
CA PHE A 74 0.83 3.30 -7.94
C PHE A 74 2.14 2.66 -8.39
N TYR A 75 3.23 3.42 -8.31
CA TYR A 75 4.55 2.90 -8.60
C TYR A 75 5.04 2.09 -7.40
N VAL A 76 4.92 0.79 -7.47
CA VAL A 76 5.45 -0.12 -6.43
C VAL A 76 6.96 -0.21 -6.59
N PHE A 77 7.68 0.10 -5.52
CA PHE A 77 9.14 0.02 -5.51
C PHE A 77 9.67 -1.03 -4.54
N ASN A 78 8.84 -1.52 -3.63
CA ASN A 78 9.17 -2.60 -2.72
C ASN A 78 7.91 -3.39 -2.37
N ALA A 79 8.04 -4.72 -2.28
CA ALA A 79 7.03 -5.61 -1.76
C ALA A 79 7.70 -6.77 -1.05
N VAL A 80 7.35 -7.00 0.22
CA VAL A 80 7.97 -8.02 1.07
C VAL A 80 6.89 -8.87 1.72
N LEU A 81 6.93 -10.16 1.49
CA LEU A 81 6.11 -11.13 2.20
C LEU A 81 6.89 -11.67 3.42
N HIS A 82 6.43 -11.31 4.60
CA HIS A 82 6.97 -11.81 5.86
C HIS A 82 6.34 -13.16 6.22
N MET A 83 7.19 -14.17 6.39
CA MET A 83 6.79 -15.53 6.77
C MET A 83 7.50 -16.02 8.05
N ASP A 84 8.31 -15.17 8.63
CA ASP A 84 9.13 -15.44 9.84
C ASP A 84 8.49 -14.88 11.12
N GLU A 85 7.31 -14.26 10.99
CA GLU A 85 6.54 -13.75 12.11
C GLU A 85 5.32 -14.62 12.44
N ALA A 86 4.46 -14.15 13.34
CA ALA A 86 3.33 -14.92 13.84
C ALA A 86 2.31 -15.31 12.76
N THR A 87 2.11 -14.49 11.74
CA THR A 87 1.21 -14.71 10.60
C THR A 87 1.83 -14.20 9.32
N PRO A 88 1.60 -14.84 8.16
CA PRO A 88 2.05 -14.30 6.89
C PRO A 88 1.40 -12.93 6.64
N HIS A 89 2.19 -11.95 6.27
CA HIS A 89 1.69 -10.63 5.88
C HIS A 89 2.59 -10.00 4.83
N LEU A 90 1.96 -9.21 3.97
CA LEU A 90 2.59 -8.58 2.82
C LEU A 90 2.69 -7.07 3.06
N HIS A 91 3.89 -6.53 3.02
CA HIS A 91 4.16 -5.09 2.97
C HIS A 91 4.29 -4.65 1.52
N ILE A 92 3.60 -3.59 1.14
CA ILE A 92 3.63 -3.02 -0.21
C ILE A 92 3.96 -1.54 -0.08
N ASP A 93 5.13 -1.15 -0.57
CA ASP A 93 5.57 0.24 -0.59
C ASP A 93 5.40 0.83 -2.00
N TYR A 94 4.69 1.94 -2.11
CA TYR A 94 4.40 2.54 -3.39
C TYR A 94 4.37 4.07 -3.35
N ILE A 95 4.63 4.67 -4.50
CA ILE A 95 4.50 6.10 -4.75
C ILE A 95 3.26 6.31 -5.61
N PRO A 96 2.21 7.01 -5.12
CA PRO A 96 1.05 7.33 -5.94
C PRO A 96 1.40 8.44 -6.93
N VAL A 97 1.25 8.18 -8.20
CA VAL A 97 1.57 9.09 -9.30
C VAL A 97 0.31 9.68 -9.89
N GLY A 98 0.17 10.99 -9.77
CA GLY A 98 -0.94 11.74 -10.36
C GLY A 98 -0.46 12.67 -11.49
N HIS A 99 -1.31 12.87 -12.51
CA HIS A 99 -1.03 13.73 -13.64
C HIS A 99 -1.83 15.04 -13.55
N TYR A 100 -1.17 16.16 -13.80
CA TYR A 100 -1.71 17.50 -13.58
C TYR A 100 -1.54 18.36 -14.82
N LYS A 101 -2.56 19.17 -15.15
CA LYS A 101 -2.54 20.09 -16.29
C LYS A 101 -1.75 21.38 -16.02
N ARG A 102 -1.51 21.71 -14.75
CA ARG A 102 -0.82 22.94 -14.33
C ARG A 102 0.33 22.63 -13.41
N GLY A 103 1.43 23.35 -13.57
CA GLY A 103 2.65 23.14 -12.78
C GLY A 103 3.44 21.96 -13.30
N GLN A 104 3.98 21.15 -12.39
CA GLN A 104 4.64 19.91 -12.76
C GLN A 104 3.58 18.88 -13.18
N ASP A 105 3.72 18.34 -14.38
CA ASP A 105 2.76 17.43 -15.00
C ASP A 105 2.62 16.09 -14.26
N THR A 106 3.68 15.59 -13.67
CA THR A 106 3.69 14.33 -12.92
C THR A 106 4.18 14.58 -11.49
N GLN A 107 3.35 14.23 -10.52
CA GLN A 107 3.67 14.45 -9.11
C GLN A 107 3.18 13.30 -8.24
N ASN A 108 3.84 13.12 -7.07
CA ASN A 108 3.30 12.29 -6.01
C ASN A 108 1.98 12.88 -5.49
N GLY A 109 0.90 12.14 -5.64
CA GLY A 109 -0.42 12.63 -5.23
C GLY A 109 -1.50 11.55 -5.21
N ILE A 110 -1.78 11.00 -4.02
CA ILE A 110 -2.74 9.90 -3.82
C ILE A 110 -4.16 10.27 -4.31
N ALA A 111 -4.62 11.50 -4.08
CA ALA A 111 -5.96 11.92 -4.48
C ALA A 111 -6.12 11.93 -6.01
N GLN A 112 -5.11 12.43 -6.73
CA GLN A 112 -5.14 12.46 -8.19
C GLN A 112 -4.96 11.06 -8.78
N ALA A 113 -4.06 10.25 -8.22
CA ALA A 113 -3.89 8.85 -8.64
C ALA A 113 -5.19 8.05 -8.51
N LEU A 114 -5.88 8.15 -7.36
CA LEU A 114 -7.16 7.47 -7.13
C LEU A 114 -8.27 7.98 -8.08
N LYS A 115 -8.29 9.28 -8.36
CA LYS A 115 -9.23 9.85 -9.33
C LYS A 115 -9.00 9.30 -10.73
N GLU A 116 -7.76 9.23 -11.19
CA GLU A 116 -7.38 8.70 -12.50
C GLU A 116 -7.68 7.20 -12.63
N MET A 117 -7.54 6.44 -11.55
CA MET A 117 -7.94 5.04 -11.48
C MET A 117 -9.46 4.82 -11.35
N GLY A 118 -10.27 5.90 -11.33
CA GLY A 118 -11.74 5.79 -11.32
C GLY A 118 -12.39 5.68 -9.94
N PHE A 119 -11.63 5.80 -8.84
CA PHE A 119 -12.18 5.76 -7.49
C PHE A 119 -12.84 7.07 -7.04
N GLY A 120 -12.82 8.10 -7.90
CA GLY A 120 -13.46 9.41 -7.68
C GLY A 120 -12.60 10.32 -6.79
N GLU A 121 -13.26 11.32 -6.20
CA GLU A 121 -12.61 12.39 -5.44
C GLU A 121 -12.94 12.35 -3.95
N GLY A 122 -12.16 13.11 -3.18
CA GLY A 122 -12.39 13.36 -1.76
C GLY A 122 -11.96 12.22 -0.84
N LYS A 123 -12.33 12.35 0.43
CA LYS A 123 -11.89 11.43 1.51
C LYS A 123 -12.35 9.98 1.32
N GLN A 124 -13.43 9.76 0.56
CA GLN A 124 -13.97 8.42 0.35
C GLN A 124 -13.29 7.66 -0.80
N ALA A 125 -12.47 8.33 -1.63
CA ALA A 125 -11.78 7.67 -2.74
C ALA A 125 -10.88 6.52 -2.26
N ILE A 126 -10.11 6.75 -1.21
CA ILE A 126 -9.24 5.72 -0.62
C ILE A 126 -10.04 4.56 0.00
N ALA A 127 -11.20 4.84 0.59
CA ALA A 127 -12.06 3.80 1.15
C ALA A 127 -12.66 2.92 0.03
N ARG A 128 -13.08 3.53 -1.09
CA ARG A 128 -13.58 2.78 -2.26
C ARG A 128 -12.48 1.91 -2.89
N TRP A 129 -11.27 2.45 -3.02
CA TRP A 129 -10.13 1.71 -3.51
C TRP A 129 -9.82 0.51 -2.59
N ARG A 130 -9.72 0.73 -1.28
CA ARG A 130 -9.48 -0.35 -0.32
C ARG A 130 -10.56 -1.43 -0.36
N ALA A 131 -11.82 -1.03 -0.49
CA ALA A 131 -12.92 -1.99 -0.63
C ALA A 131 -12.76 -2.86 -1.90
N ALA A 132 -12.38 -2.25 -3.03
CA ALA A 132 -12.13 -3.00 -4.26
C ALA A 132 -10.94 -3.98 -4.12
N GLU A 133 -9.85 -3.56 -3.47
CA GLU A 133 -8.71 -4.45 -3.22
C GLU A 133 -9.06 -5.59 -2.25
N VAL A 134 -9.92 -5.34 -1.24
CA VAL A 134 -10.44 -6.40 -0.34
C VAL A 134 -11.31 -7.40 -1.13
N GLU A 135 -12.12 -6.96 -2.08
CA GLU A 135 -12.90 -7.86 -2.94
C GLU A 135 -12.00 -8.77 -3.79
N VAL A 136 -10.92 -8.22 -4.34
CA VAL A 136 -9.93 -9.02 -5.08
C VAL A 136 -9.28 -10.06 -4.18
N LEU A 137 -8.83 -9.65 -2.99
CA LEU A 137 -8.20 -10.57 -2.04
C LEU A 137 -9.17 -11.68 -1.61
N ASN A 138 -10.43 -11.34 -1.31
CA ASN A 138 -11.46 -12.30 -0.96
C ASN A 138 -11.71 -13.31 -2.08
N LYS A 139 -11.70 -12.86 -3.34
CA LYS A 139 -11.85 -13.75 -4.49
C LYS A 139 -10.71 -14.75 -4.57
N ILE A 140 -9.47 -14.30 -4.44
CA ILE A 140 -8.27 -15.16 -4.41
C ILE A 140 -8.40 -16.18 -3.25
N CYS A 141 -8.75 -15.72 -2.05
CA CYS A 141 -8.97 -16.61 -0.90
C CYS A 141 -9.99 -17.71 -1.19
N LEU A 142 -11.13 -17.36 -1.80
CA LEU A 142 -12.17 -18.32 -2.18
C LEU A 142 -11.69 -19.34 -3.20
N GLU A 143 -10.91 -18.91 -4.21
CA GLU A 143 -10.34 -19.79 -5.23
C GLU A 143 -9.36 -20.80 -4.62
N HIS A 144 -8.67 -20.41 -3.55
CA HIS A 144 -7.79 -21.28 -2.76
C HIS A 144 -8.52 -22.05 -1.64
N GLY A 145 -9.84 -21.92 -1.53
CA GLY A 145 -10.63 -22.65 -0.51
C GLY A 145 -10.65 -22.01 0.87
N ILE A 146 -10.07 -20.83 1.04
CA ILE A 146 -10.13 -20.06 2.29
C ILE A 146 -11.47 -19.29 2.31
N LYS A 147 -12.23 -19.45 3.39
CA LYS A 147 -13.46 -18.66 3.57
C LYS A 147 -13.11 -17.21 3.84
N PRO A 148 -13.72 -16.24 3.11
CA PRO A 148 -13.45 -14.83 3.35
C PRO A 148 -13.85 -14.47 4.77
N LEU A 149 -12.92 -13.87 5.50
CA LEU A 149 -13.21 -13.28 6.80
C LEU A 149 -13.88 -11.93 6.57
N VAL A 150 -14.93 -11.65 7.35
CA VAL A 150 -15.48 -10.29 7.39
C VAL A 150 -14.40 -9.36 7.90
N PRO A 151 -14.07 -8.28 7.17
CA PRO A 151 -13.05 -7.35 7.64
C PRO A 151 -13.38 -6.87 9.05
N GLU A 152 -12.51 -7.15 10.01
CA GLU A 152 -12.62 -6.47 11.30
C GLU A 152 -12.45 -4.97 11.07
N LYS A 153 -13.26 -4.16 11.77
CA LYS A 153 -13.08 -2.71 11.74
C LYS A 153 -11.62 -2.42 12.06
N ALA A 154 -10.97 -1.66 11.17
CA ALA A 154 -9.58 -1.25 11.39
C ALA A 154 -9.46 -0.72 12.82
N ARG A 155 -8.65 -1.38 13.63
CA ARG A 155 -8.29 -0.85 14.95
C ARG A 155 -7.60 0.47 14.68
N GLY A 156 -8.08 1.56 15.31
CA GLY A 156 -7.41 2.84 15.19
C GLY A 156 -5.93 2.67 15.50
N THR A 157 -5.08 3.44 14.84
CA THR A 157 -3.64 3.44 15.11
C THR A 157 -3.44 3.84 16.57
N LEU A 158 -3.12 2.86 17.41
CA LEU A 158 -2.73 3.14 18.80
C LEU A 158 -1.28 3.62 18.80
N GLU A 159 -0.99 4.60 19.65
CA GLU A 159 0.39 4.97 19.92
C GLU A 159 1.13 3.76 20.52
N ILE A 160 2.42 3.62 20.17
CA ILE A 160 3.23 2.45 20.58
C ILE A 160 3.15 2.11 22.09
N PRO A 161 3.12 3.10 23.01
CA PRO A 161 2.93 2.83 24.44
C PRO A 161 1.56 2.19 24.75
N GLU A 162 0.48 2.69 24.16
CA GLU A 162 -0.89 2.19 24.36
C GLU A 162 -1.05 0.77 23.81
N TYR A 163 -0.44 0.48 22.66
CA TYR A 163 -0.42 -0.85 22.08
C TYR A 163 0.30 -1.86 23.00
N LYS A 164 1.47 -1.47 23.56
CA LYS A 164 2.22 -2.33 24.48
C LYS A 164 1.46 -2.59 25.79
N GLU A 165 0.69 -1.62 26.26
CA GLU A 165 -0.11 -1.74 27.48
C GLU A 165 -1.33 -2.64 27.27
N GLN A 166 -2.05 -2.50 26.15
CA GLN A 166 -3.14 -3.42 25.78
C GLN A 166 -2.65 -4.86 25.63
N ARG A 167 -1.47 -5.06 25.05
CA ARG A 167 -0.91 -6.40 24.88
C ARG A 167 -0.56 -7.06 26.23
N ARG A 168 -0.06 -6.29 27.19
CA ARG A 168 0.22 -6.78 28.57
C ARG A 168 -1.03 -7.14 29.37
N GLN A 169 -2.18 -6.55 29.01
CA GLN A 169 -3.46 -6.84 29.69
C GLN A 169 -4.18 -8.07 29.08
N ASN A 170 -3.78 -8.49 27.89
CA ASN A 170 -4.36 -9.63 27.17
C ASN A 170 -3.50 -10.90 27.22
N ASP A 171 -2.27 -10.83 27.77
CA ASP A 171 -1.39 -11.95 28.10
C ASP A 171 -1.54 -12.34 29.60
#